data_d22fdfde9549894370ca9577dc96611f
#
_entry.id   d22fdfde9549894370ca9577dc96611f
#
_cell.length_a   1.000
_cell.length_b   1.000
_cell.length_c   1.000
_cell.angle_alpha   90.00
_cell.angle_beta   90.00
_cell.angle_gamma   90.00
#
_symmetry.space_group_name_H-M   'P 1'
#
loop_
_entity.id
_entity.type
_entity.pdbx_description
1 polymer ?
#
loop_
_entity_poly.entity_id
_entity_poly.type
_entity_poly.pdbx_seq_one_letter_code
_entity_poly.pdbx_strand_id
1 'polypeptide(L)'
;RIPEPERKFKSQAVEKTIQEVRKNIKNEELGWLFENCFPNTLDTTVEFEMRNGKPDTYVITGDIDAMWLRDSTAQVTPYLSLTKQDPDLQKLIHGVINRQVRCILKDPYANAFYKDDTKVGEWKDDLTDMKPGIHERKWEIDS
;
A
#
# COMPACT_ATOMS: atom_id res chain seq x y z
N ARG A 1 -8.18 -6.46 15.28
CA ARG A 1 -8.53 -6.06 13.92
C ARG A 1 -9.69 -5.05 13.94
N ILE A 2 -9.64 -4.01 13.09
CA ILE A 2 -10.74 -3.03 13.00
C ILE A 2 -12.04 -3.67 12.51
N PRO A 3 -13.20 -3.10 12.90
CA PRO A 3 -14.51 -3.58 12.44
C PRO A 3 -14.61 -3.61 10.92
N GLU A 4 -15.32 -4.60 10.40
CA GLU A 4 -15.43 -4.82 8.96
C GLU A 4 -15.93 -3.60 8.14
N PRO A 5 -16.91 -2.78 8.61
CA PRO A 5 -17.35 -1.60 7.89
C PRO A 5 -16.28 -0.50 7.75
N GLU A 6 -15.27 -0.51 8.63
CA GLU A 6 -14.20 0.49 8.65
C GLU A 6 -13.00 0.11 7.77
N ARG A 7 -12.96 -1.13 7.26
CA ARG A 7 -11.88 -1.62 6.43
C ARG A 7 -11.88 -0.97 5.06
N LYS A 8 -10.71 -0.54 4.63
CA LYS A 8 -10.51 0.13 3.33
C LYS A 8 -10.72 -0.80 2.14
N PHE A 9 -10.27 -2.06 2.25
CA PHE A 9 -10.41 -3.07 1.21
C PHE A 9 -10.68 -4.46 1.81
N LYS A 10 -11.55 -5.22 1.16
CA LYS A 10 -11.93 -6.57 1.59
C LYS A 10 -11.56 -7.58 0.50
N SER A 11 -10.77 -8.59 0.85
CA SER A 11 -10.37 -9.67 -0.04
C SER A 11 -10.86 -11.01 0.51
N GLN A 12 -11.66 -11.72 -0.27
CA GLN A 12 -12.13 -13.06 0.11
C GLN A 12 -10.99 -14.06 0.26
N ALA A 13 -9.97 -13.97 -0.60
CA ALA A 13 -8.80 -14.83 -0.52
C ALA A 13 -7.99 -14.60 0.76
N VAL A 14 -7.87 -13.34 1.20
CA VAL A 14 -7.19 -12.98 2.47
C VAL A 14 -7.99 -13.49 3.67
N GLU A 15 -9.31 -13.29 3.68
CA GLU A 15 -10.18 -13.81 4.77
C GLU A 15 -10.09 -15.34 4.89
N LYS A 16 -10.11 -16.04 3.75
CA LYS A 16 -9.94 -17.49 3.71
C LYS A 16 -8.58 -17.92 4.28
N THR A 17 -7.52 -17.23 3.88
CA THR A 17 -6.16 -17.50 4.39
C THR A 17 -6.09 -17.31 5.91
N ILE A 18 -6.70 -16.26 6.45
CA ILE A 18 -6.76 -16.02 7.89
C ILE A 18 -7.46 -17.18 8.60
N GLN A 19 -8.60 -17.62 8.09
CA GLN A 19 -9.37 -18.74 8.67
C GLN A 19 -8.55 -20.05 8.66
N GLU A 20 -7.85 -20.33 7.54
CA GLU A 20 -7.03 -21.53 7.41
C GLU A 20 -5.83 -21.51 8.38
N VAL A 21 -5.15 -20.38 8.50
CA VAL A 21 -4.03 -20.23 9.45
C VAL A 21 -4.51 -20.35 10.89
N ARG A 22 -5.60 -19.65 11.26
CA ARG A 22 -6.19 -19.73 12.60
C ARG A 22 -6.58 -21.16 13.00
N LYS A 23 -7.09 -21.93 12.06
CA LYS A 23 -7.46 -23.33 12.29
C LYS A 23 -6.26 -24.26 12.55
N ASN A 24 -5.12 -23.96 11.91
CA ASN A 24 -3.94 -24.82 11.92
C ASN A 24 -2.87 -24.39 12.94
N ILE A 25 -2.86 -23.14 13.36
CA ILE A 25 -1.89 -22.61 14.32
C ILE A 25 -2.27 -23.04 15.74
N LYS A 26 -1.32 -23.67 16.46
CA LYS A 26 -1.57 -24.17 17.82
C LYS A 26 -1.44 -23.11 18.90
N ASN A 27 -0.63 -22.10 18.66
CA ASN A 27 -0.41 -21.00 19.59
C ASN A 27 -1.46 -19.93 19.35
N GLU A 28 -2.32 -19.69 20.33
CA GLU A 28 -3.44 -18.74 20.22
C GLU A 28 -2.98 -17.29 20.03
N GLU A 29 -1.89 -16.89 20.69
CA GLU A 29 -1.32 -15.54 20.57
C GLU A 29 -0.79 -15.28 19.17
N LEU A 30 -0.03 -16.22 18.60
CA LEU A 30 0.45 -16.13 17.21
C LEU A 30 -0.71 -16.13 16.22
N GLY A 31 -1.75 -16.91 16.47
CA GLY A 31 -2.96 -16.89 15.67
C GLY A 31 -3.65 -15.53 15.68
N TRP A 32 -3.78 -14.93 16.88
CA TRP A 32 -4.31 -13.60 17.05
C TRP A 32 -3.46 -12.52 16.36
N LEU A 33 -2.13 -12.60 16.52
CA LEU A 33 -1.20 -11.69 15.82
C LEU A 33 -1.35 -11.80 14.31
N PHE A 34 -1.39 -13.01 13.76
CA PHE A 34 -1.56 -13.20 12.32
C PHE A 34 -2.86 -12.58 11.81
N GLU A 35 -3.98 -12.83 12.49
CA GLU A 35 -5.29 -12.28 12.12
C GLU A 35 -5.31 -10.74 12.11
N ASN A 36 -4.52 -10.09 12.96
CA ASN A 36 -4.46 -8.64 13.06
C ASN A 36 -3.40 -8.03 12.12
N CYS A 37 -2.24 -8.66 11.98
CA CYS A 37 -1.13 -8.11 11.21
C CYS A 37 -1.24 -8.41 9.71
N PHE A 38 -1.61 -9.65 9.35
CA PHE A 38 -1.64 -10.07 7.94
C PHE A 38 -2.55 -9.20 7.06
N PRO A 39 -3.79 -8.86 7.45
CA PRO A 39 -4.65 -8.02 6.62
C PRO A 39 -4.45 -6.52 6.82
N ASN A 40 -3.58 -6.07 7.73
CA ASN A 40 -3.52 -4.68 8.18
C ASN A 40 -3.35 -3.68 7.04
N THR A 41 -2.49 -3.96 6.08
CA THR A 41 -2.30 -3.08 4.91
C THR A 41 -3.61 -2.87 4.15
N LEU A 42 -4.34 -3.94 3.87
CA LEU A 42 -5.62 -3.86 3.15
C LEU A 42 -6.71 -3.19 3.99
N ASP A 43 -6.70 -3.46 5.30
CA ASP A 43 -7.72 -2.93 6.21
C ASP A 43 -7.57 -1.40 6.42
N THR A 44 -6.33 -0.86 6.46
CA THR A 44 -6.09 0.47 6.99
C THR A 44 -5.34 1.44 6.08
N THR A 45 -4.50 0.96 5.15
CA THR A 45 -3.52 1.81 4.48
C THR A 45 -3.72 1.96 2.98
N VAL A 46 -4.57 1.15 2.35
CA VAL A 46 -4.82 1.23 0.90
C VAL A 46 -5.97 2.18 0.59
N GLU A 47 -5.84 2.89 -0.52
CA GLU A 47 -6.93 3.66 -1.13
C GLU A 47 -6.99 3.32 -2.61
N PHE A 48 -8.02 2.55 -2.98
CA PHE A 48 -8.23 2.09 -4.35
C PHE A 48 -9.23 2.98 -5.08
N GLU A 49 -8.91 3.35 -6.31
CA GLU A 49 -9.81 4.08 -7.21
C GLU A 49 -9.60 3.67 -8.69
N MET A 50 -10.52 4.05 -9.54
CA MET A 50 -10.32 4.00 -11.00
C MET A 50 -9.93 5.40 -11.49
N ARG A 51 -8.71 5.53 -12.02
CA ARG A 51 -8.18 6.78 -12.56
C ARG A 51 -8.04 6.66 -14.08
N ASN A 52 -8.80 7.46 -14.83
CA ASN A 52 -8.80 7.42 -16.30
C ASN A 52 -9.04 6.00 -16.88
N GLY A 53 -9.95 5.25 -16.27
CA GLY A 53 -10.31 3.90 -16.68
C GLY A 53 -9.28 2.81 -16.29
N LYS A 54 -8.23 3.14 -15.54
CA LYS A 54 -7.23 2.20 -15.04
C LYS A 54 -7.27 2.13 -13.51
N PRO A 55 -7.01 0.96 -12.92
CA PRO A 55 -6.87 0.85 -11.48
C PRO A 55 -5.69 1.69 -10.98
N ASP A 56 -5.89 2.38 -9.86
CA ASP A 56 -4.89 3.18 -9.16
C ASP A 56 -5.03 2.94 -7.66
N THR A 57 -3.95 2.55 -7.00
CA THR A 57 -3.96 2.27 -5.57
C THR A 57 -2.84 3.04 -4.87
N TYR A 58 -3.25 3.92 -3.98
CA TYR A 58 -2.35 4.59 -3.06
C TYR A 58 -2.18 3.75 -1.80
N VAL A 59 -0.96 3.63 -1.30
CA VAL A 59 -0.64 2.87 -0.08
C VAL A 59 0.10 3.79 0.87
N ILE A 60 -0.53 4.15 1.97
CA ILE A 60 0.09 4.98 3.01
C ILE A 60 1.16 4.18 3.73
N THR A 61 2.32 4.76 3.92
CA THR A 61 3.40 4.17 4.72
C THR A 61 3.16 4.48 6.20
N GLY A 62 2.36 3.63 6.88
CA GLY A 62 2.12 3.73 8.31
C GLY A 62 1.41 5.03 8.73
N ASP A 63 2.08 5.81 9.56
CA ASP A 63 1.58 7.06 10.18
C ASP A 63 1.88 8.33 9.37
N ILE A 64 2.66 8.20 8.29
CA ILE A 64 2.99 9.32 7.42
C ILE A 64 2.07 9.29 6.19
N ASP A 65 1.39 10.40 5.91
CA ASP A 65 0.51 10.57 4.75
C ASP A 65 1.33 10.72 3.46
N ALA A 66 2.09 9.67 3.17
CA ALA A 66 2.86 9.55 1.94
C ALA A 66 3.05 8.07 1.56
N MET A 67 3.32 7.84 0.29
CA MET A 67 3.59 6.52 -0.27
C MET A 67 5.06 6.43 -0.68
N TRP A 68 5.86 5.66 0.06
CA TRP A 68 7.20 5.22 -0.37
C TRP A 68 7.07 4.07 -1.36
N LEU A 69 7.89 4.07 -2.41
CA LEU A 69 7.83 3.04 -3.46
C LEU A 69 8.26 1.67 -2.90
N ARG A 70 9.37 1.63 -2.16
CA ARG A 70 9.87 0.41 -1.50
C ARG A 70 8.85 -0.14 -0.52
N ASP A 71 8.37 0.69 0.40
CA ASP A 71 7.46 0.28 1.47
C ASP A 71 6.15 -0.22 0.92
N SER A 72 5.54 0.48 -0.02
CA SER A 72 4.28 0.06 -0.65
C SER A 72 4.41 -1.28 -1.36
N THR A 73 5.56 -1.56 -1.97
CA THR A 73 5.86 -2.87 -2.56
C THR A 73 5.92 -3.96 -1.48
N ALA A 74 6.67 -3.71 -0.41
CA ALA A 74 6.79 -4.67 0.70
C ALA A 74 5.44 -4.94 1.37
N GLN A 75 4.64 -3.89 1.59
CA GLN A 75 3.32 -3.98 2.23
C GLN A 75 2.33 -4.85 1.44
N VAL A 76 2.39 -4.89 0.11
CA VAL A 76 1.47 -5.69 -0.71
C VAL A 76 2.02 -7.04 -1.15
N THR A 77 3.33 -7.26 -1.01
CA THR A 77 3.99 -8.52 -1.40
C THR A 77 3.35 -9.77 -0.79
N PRO A 78 2.92 -9.80 0.49
CA PRO A 78 2.28 -10.98 1.08
C PRO A 78 1.02 -11.46 0.35
N TYR A 79 0.36 -10.58 -0.39
CA TYR A 79 -0.90 -10.88 -1.07
C TYR A 79 -0.73 -11.35 -2.52
N LEU A 80 0.47 -11.24 -3.11
CA LEU A 80 0.69 -11.56 -4.53
C LEU A 80 0.27 -12.98 -4.91
N SER A 81 0.53 -13.96 -4.06
CA SER A 81 0.15 -15.35 -4.30
C SER A 81 -1.38 -15.56 -4.33
N LEU A 82 -2.15 -14.67 -3.72
CA LEU A 82 -3.60 -14.76 -3.60
C LEU A 82 -4.35 -14.12 -4.78
N THR A 83 -3.67 -13.30 -5.59
CA THR A 83 -4.29 -12.56 -6.70
C THR A 83 -4.94 -13.43 -7.76
N LYS A 84 -4.45 -14.67 -7.94
CA LYS A 84 -5.03 -15.63 -8.88
C LYS A 84 -6.44 -16.11 -8.47
N GLN A 85 -6.77 -16.01 -7.19
CA GLN A 85 -8.02 -16.48 -6.59
C GLN A 85 -9.00 -15.34 -6.30
N ASP A 86 -8.55 -14.09 -6.42
CA ASP A 86 -9.32 -12.90 -6.07
C ASP A 86 -9.10 -11.79 -7.11
N PRO A 87 -10.03 -11.65 -8.07
CA PRO A 87 -9.91 -10.64 -9.14
C PRO A 87 -9.90 -9.19 -8.64
N ASP A 88 -10.56 -8.90 -7.50
CA ASP A 88 -10.57 -7.54 -6.95
C ASP A 88 -9.23 -7.22 -6.27
N LEU A 89 -8.65 -8.19 -5.55
CA LEU A 89 -7.29 -8.09 -5.05
C LEU A 89 -6.28 -7.93 -6.20
N GLN A 90 -6.46 -8.65 -7.31
CA GLN A 90 -5.62 -8.49 -8.49
C GLN A 90 -5.70 -7.06 -9.05
N LYS A 91 -6.90 -6.47 -9.13
CA LYS A 91 -7.08 -5.08 -9.56
C LYS A 91 -6.40 -4.09 -8.62
N LEU A 92 -6.52 -4.31 -7.29
CA LEU A 92 -5.83 -3.49 -6.30
C LEU A 92 -4.31 -3.52 -6.52
N ILE A 93 -3.72 -4.69 -6.69
CA ILE A 93 -2.27 -4.84 -6.95
C ILE A 93 -1.86 -4.18 -8.28
N HIS A 94 -2.65 -4.34 -9.35
CA HIS A 94 -2.43 -3.59 -10.59
C HIS A 94 -2.48 -2.07 -10.35
N GLY A 95 -3.35 -1.62 -9.48
CA GLY A 95 -3.44 -0.22 -9.07
C GLY A 95 -2.15 0.27 -8.41
N VAL A 96 -1.55 -0.53 -7.53
CA VAL A 96 -0.25 -0.20 -6.91
C VAL A 96 0.84 -0.05 -7.98
N ILE A 97 0.93 -1.01 -8.91
CA ILE A 97 1.92 -0.96 -10.00
C ILE A 97 1.72 0.30 -10.86
N ASN A 98 0.48 0.59 -11.28
CA ASN A 98 0.17 1.77 -12.08
C ASN A 98 0.55 3.07 -11.35
N ARG A 99 0.28 3.14 -10.05
CA ARG A 99 0.66 4.28 -9.20
C ARG A 99 2.17 4.43 -9.13
N GLN A 100 2.90 3.36 -8.84
CA GLN A 100 4.37 3.37 -8.77
C GLN A 100 5.00 3.80 -10.10
N VAL A 101 4.53 3.26 -11.23
CA VAL A 101 4.99 3.69 -12.57
C VAL A 101 4.78 5.19 -12.77
N ARG A 102 3.61 5.72 -12.39
CA ARG A 102 3.33 7.15 -12.48
C ARG A 102 4.25 8.00 -11.60
N CYS A 103 4.53 7.53 -10.39
CA CYS A 103 5.46 8.18 -9.47
C CYS A 103 6.88 8.22 -10.05
N ILE A 104 7.38 7.10 -10.56
CA ILE A 104 8.71 6.99 -11.19
C ILE A 104 8.80 7.91 -12.42
N LEU A 105 7.78 7.96 -13.27
CA LEU A 105 7.75 8.84 -14.43
C LEU A 105 7.69 10.32 -14.05
N LYS A 106 7.14 10.65 -12.88
CA LYS A 106 7.11 12.01 -12.34
C LYS A 106 8.49 12.45 -11.85
N ASP A 107 9.14 11.64 -11.03
CA ASP A 107 10.49 11.85 -10.53
C ASP A 107 11.13 10.52 -10.08
N PRO A 108 12.07 9.97 -10.85
CA PRO A 108 12.71 8.68 -10.52
C PRO A 108 13.66 8.75 -9.31
N TYR A 109 13.94 9.96 -8.81
CA TYR A 109 14.82 10.18 -7.65
C TYR A 109 14.05 10.56 -6.39
N ALA A 110 12.72 10.62 -6.45
CA ALA A 110 11.91 10.87 -5.28
C ALA A 110 11.63 9.57 -4.52
N ASN A 111 11.69 9.64 -3.19
CA ASN A 111 11.50 8.53 -2.28
C ASN A 111 10.01 8.28 -2.01
N ALA A 112 9.25 9.35 -1.77
CA ALA A 112 7.87 9.29 -1.34
C ALA A 112 6.99 10.33 -2.05
N PHE A 113 5.72 9.95 -2.23
CA PHE A 113 4.75 10.72 -2.99
C PHE A 113 3.45 10.89 -2.21
N TYR A 114 2.82 12.06 -2.35
CA TYR A 114 1.46 12.28 -1.87
C TYR A 114 0.42 11.65 -2.80
N LYS A 115 -0.77 11.39 -2.25
CA LYS A 115 -1.94 11.01 -3.06
C LYS A 115 -2.33 12.16 -4.00
N ASP A 116 -2.33 13.38 -3.48
CA ASP A 116 -2.59 14.62 -4.24
C ASP A 116 -1.33 15.05 -5.00
N ASP A 117 -1.41 15.00 -6.33
CA ASP A 117 -0.32 15.38 -7.23
C ASP A 117 0.03 16.88 -7.18
N THR A 118 -0.80 17.70 -6.53
CA THR A 118 -0.62 19.16 -6.41
C THR A 118 -0.12 19.62 -5.04
N LYS A 119 -0.14 18.72 -4.03
CA LYS A 119 0.28 19.03 -2.67
C LYS A 119 1.76 19.41 -2.63
N VAL A 120 2.06 20.56 -2.03
CA VAL A 120 3.43 21.00 -1.80
C VAL A 120 3.95 20.35 -0.51
N GLY A 121 5.09 19.67 -0.59
CA GLY A 121 5.68 18.96 0.52
C GLY A 121 6.25 19.89 1.60
N GLU A 122 6.32 19.39 2.83
CA GLU A 122 6.94 20.07 3.98
C GLU A 122 8.44 20.29 3.77
N TRP A 123 9.08 19.39 3.01
CA TRP A 123 10.51 19.39 2.71
C TRP A 123 10.86 20.13 1.41
N LYS A 124 9.99 21.05 0.93
CA LYS A 124 10.20 21.81 -0.30
C LYS A 124 11.48 22.63 -0.32
N ASP A 125 12.00 22.99 0.85
CA ASP A 125 13.21 23.80 1.03
C ASP A 125 14.47 22.94 1.20
N ASP A 126 14.37 21.60 1.13
CA ASP A 126 15.53 20.72 1.06
C ASP A 126 16.35 21.02 -0.20
N LEU A 127 17.64 20.68 -0.16
CA LEU A 127 18.61 20.95 -1.26
C LEU A 127 18.34 20.12 -2.53
N THR A 128 17.08 19.94 -2.91
CA THR A 128 16.66 19.18 -4.08
C THR A 128 15.47 19.85 -4.77
N ASP A 129 15.39 19.73 -6.10
CA ASP A 129 14.28 20.26 -6.91
C ASP A 129 13.01 19.43 -6.70
N MET A 130 12.32 19.64 -5.61
CA MET A 130 11.09 18.93 -5.28
C MET A 130 9.89 19.52 -6.04
N LYS A 131 9.23 18.68 -6.84
CA LYS A 131 7.98 19.03 -7.56
C LYS A 131 6.76 18.84 -6.64
N PRO A 132 5.63 19.53 -6.91
CA PRO A 132 4.36 19.22 -6.24
C PRO A 132 3.98 17.75 -6.36
N GLY A 133 3.33 17.20 -5.33
CA GLY A 133 2.98 15.80 -5.22
C GLY A 133 4.09 14.88 -4.72
N ILE A 134 5.29 15.41 -4.46
CA ILE A 134 6.41 14.70 -3.85
C ILE A 134 6.46 15.07 -2.36
N HIS A 135 6.52 14.05 -1.50
CA HIS A 135 6.69 14.23 -0.06
C HIS A 135 8.16 14.36 0.30
N GLU A 136 9.00 13.47 -0.24
CA GLU A 136 10.42 13.39 0.07
C GLU A 136 11.26 13.07 -1.16
N ARG A 137 12.41 13.72 -1.28
CA ARG A 137 13.40 13.50 -2.32
C ARG A 137 14.80 13.62 -1.72
N LYS A 138 15.30 12.51 -1.20
CA LYS A 138 16.60 12.42 -0.53
C LYS A 138 17.48 11.37 -1.20
N TRP A 139 18.77 11.47 -0.98
CA TRP A 139 19.74 10.47 -1.40
C TRP A 139 19.70 9.26 -0.45
N GLU A 140 18.81 8.32 -0.73
CA GLU A 140 18.69 7.07 0.01
C GLU A 140 18.93 5.90 -0.93
N ILE A 141 19.84 5.00 -0.54
CA ILE A 141 20.21 3.83 -1.37
C ILE A 141 19.07 2.81 -1.43
N ASP A 142 18.24 2.76 -0.44
CA ASP A 142 17.20 1.75 -0.25
C ASP A 142 15.79 2.18 -0.70
N SER A 143 15.67 3.37 -1.27
CA SER A 143 14.40 3.91 -1.79
C SER A 143 14.35 3.98 -3.29
#